data_1ec33fb0aaf406e97069837489b03294
#
_entry.id   1ec33fb0aaf406e97069837489b03294
#
_cell.length_a   1.000
_cell.length_b   1.000
_cell.length_c   1.000
_cell.angle_alpha   90.00
_cell.angle_beta   90.00
_cell.angle_gamma   90.00
#
_symmetry.space_group_name_H-M   'P 1'
#
loop_
_entity.id
_entity.type
_entity.pdbx_description
1 polymer ?
#
loop_
_entity_poly.entity_id
_entity_poly.type
_entity_poly.pdbx_seq_one_letter_code
_entity_poly.pdbx_strand_id
1 'polypeptide(L)'
;MKKLLIPCLLLSTLALAKPPKWTMLFDGKEIKGWHSYHKEGVVGWNIEDGTLTPDGTGGDLVTDKEYENFELEFEFKIPKGSNSGVVYKVIDSPDIKSTYLSGPEYQVIDDNGYIDPSGKLIDLKDVQLTGANYDMQPPSPKGMSKPAGEWNKGRIVVNKNHVEHFVNGKKVVEYDYGSDAWKAMVAKSKFANAPYAQAHAKGRIALQNHSPRERVWYKTIQIREL
;
A
#
# COMPACT_ATOMS: atom_id res chain seq x y z
N MET A 1 -39.88 31.02 53.33
CA MET A 1 -38.68 31.31 52.56
C MET A 1 -38.45 30.11 51.65
N LYS A 2 -38.77 30.19 50.34
CA LYS A 2 -38.59 29.12 49.35
C LYS A 2 -37.21 29.29 48.75
N LYS A 3 -36.31 28.30 48.93
CA LYS A 3 -34.99 28.28 48.28
C LYS A 3 -35.14 27.83 46.81
N LEU A 4 -34.79 28.72 45.91
CA LEU A 4 -34.74 28.46 44.50
C LEU A 4 -33.42 27.71 44.18
N LEU A 5 -33.50 26.44 43.75
CA LEU A 5 -32.35 25.67 43.25
C LEU A 5 -32.21 25.96 41.76
N ILE A 6 -31.13 26.63 41.38
CA ILE A 6 -30.76 26.87 39.98
C ILE A 6 -29.97 25.65 39.52
N PRO A 7 -30.41 24.91 38.47
CA PRO A 7 -29.62 23.81 37.94
C PRO A 7 -28.42 24.37 37.13
N CYS A 8 -27.21 24.02 37.54
CA CYS A 8 -25.99 24.34 36.82
C CYS A 8 -25.90 23.40 35.58
N LEU A 9 -26.16 23.96 34.41
CA LEU A 9 -26.01 23.23 33.14
C LEU A 9 -24.52 23.16 32.80
N LEU A 10 -23.89 22.00 33.00
CA LEU A 10 -22.54 21.74 32.51
C LEU A 10 -22.58 21.59 30.97
N LEU A 11 -22.22 22.62 30.24
CA LEU A 11 -21.91 22.54 28.83
C LEU A 11 -20.56 21.80 28.66
N SER A 12 -20.61 20.54 28.33
CA SER A 12 -19.43 19.80 27.85
C SER A 12 -19.08 20.28 26.45
N THR A 13 -18.02 21.08 26.31
CA THR A 13 -17.44 21.43 25.02
C THR A 13 -16.75 20.18 24.46
N LEU A 14 -17.37 19.51 23.47
CA LEU A 14 -16.65 18.55 22.64
C LEU A 14 -15.57 19.31 21.86
N ALA A 15 -14.33 19.14 22.26
CA ALA A 15 -13.20 19.59 21.46
C ALA A 15 -13.19 18.75 20.16
N LEU A 16 -13.52 19.35 19.02
CA LEU A 16 -13.34 18.75 17.72
C LEU A 16 -11.85 18.48 17.51
N ALA A 17 -11.46 17.21 17.48
CA ALA A 17 -10.09 16.84 17.16
C ALA A 17 -9.72 17.41 15.78
N LYS A 18 -8.54 18.03 15.70
CA LYS A 18 -8.04 18.52 14.39
C LYS A 18 -7.89 17.31 13.45
N PRO A 19 -8.28 17.47 12.17
CA PRO A 19 -8.11 16.37 11.20
C PRO A 19 -6.65 15.95 11.14
N PRO A 20 -6.34 14.65 10.98
CA PRO A 20 -5.00 14.15 10.88
C PRO A 20 -4.22 14.85 9.76
N LYS A 21 -2.97 15.24 10.04
CA LYS A 21 -2.12 15.98 9.10
C LYS A 21 -1.42 14.99 8.16
N TRP A 22 -1.37 15.32 6.87
CA TRP A 22 -0.55 14.60 5.90
C TRP A 22 0.94 14.79 6.18
N THR A 23 1.69 13.71 6.11
CA THR A 23 3.16 13.65 6.17
C THR A 23 3.65 13.14 4.82
N MET A 24 4.57 13.90 4.21
CA MET A 24 5.23 13.46 2.97
C MET A 24 6.22 12.34 3.30
N LEU A 25 6.08 11.20 2.63
CA LEU A 25 7.04 10.10 2.65
C LEU A 25 8.05 10.22 1.49
N PHE A 26 7.61 10.87 0.38
CA PHE A 26 8.48 11.23 -0.74
C PHE A 26 7.89 12.45 -1.48
N ASP A 27 8.73 13.47 -1.70
CA ASP A 27 8.35 14.75 -2.31
C ASP A 27 9.12 15.05 -3.62
N GLY A 28 9.89 14.07 -4.12
CA GLY A 28 10.69 14.21 -5.34
C GLY A 28 12.14 14.69 -5.10
N LYS A 29 12.57 14.95 -3.86
CA LYS A 29 13.86 15.57 -3.56
C LYS A 29 14.86 14.67 -2.85
N GLU A 30 14.39 13.87 -1.88
CA GLU A 30 15.25 12.99 -1.09
C GLU A 30 14.52 11.70 -0.71
N ILE A 31 15.29 10.62 -0.54
CA ILE A 31 14.76 9.32 -0.04
C ILE A 31 15.13 9.27 1.45
N LYS A 32 14.27 9.84 2.28
CA LYS A 32 14.46 9.91 3.73
C LYS A 32 13.36 9.19 4.48
N GLY A 33 13.74 8.46 5.55
CA GLY A 33 12.78 7.63 6.31
C GLY A 33 12.43 6.32 5.60
N TRP A 34 13.33 5.86 4.73
CA TRP A 34 13.25 4.61 4.00
C TRP A 34 14.59 3.87 4.04
N HIS A 35 14.55 2.55 3.94
CA HIS A 35 15.70 1.69 3.71
C HIS A 35 15.29 0.52 2.79
N SER A 36 16.27 -0.12 2.17
CA SER A 36 16.02 -1.34 1.38
C SER A 36 15.83 -2.53 2.31
N TYR A 37 14.82 -3.34 2.03
CA TYR A 37 14.44 -4.49 2.85
C TYR A 37 15.64 -5.38 3.17
N HIS A 38 15.87 -5.66 4.45
CA HIS A 38 17.02 -6.38 5.00
C HIS A 38 18.40 -5.75 4.73
N LYS A 39 18.46 -4.44 4.48
CA LYS A 39 19.73 -3.73 4.24
C LYS A 39 19.83 -2.46 5.07
N GLU A 40 21.04 -2.02 5.30
CA GLU A 40 21.28 -0.69 5.84
C GLU A 40 21.18 0.35 4.71
N GLY A 41 20.38 1.39 4.95
CA GLY A 41 20.18 2.47 4.01
C GLY A 41 19.45 2.08 2.73
N VAL A 42 19.49 2.96 1.75
CA VAL A 42 18.80 2.80 0.47
C VAL A 42 19.77 2.24 -0.57
N VAL A 43 19.42 1.11 -1.16
CA VAL A 43 20.19 0.43 -2.21
C VAL A 43 19.26 0.12 -3.39
N GLY A 44 19.68 0.49 -4.61
CA GLY A 44 18.95 0.15 -5.83
C GLY A 44 17.69 0.98 -6.08
N TRP A 45 17.53 2.11 -5.37
CA TRP A 45 16.47 3.08 -5.58
C TRP A 45 17.06 4.48 -5.79
N ASN A 46 16.59 5.17 -6.82
CA ASN A 46 17.13 6.45 -7.27
C ASN A 46 16.01 7.47 -7.46
N ILE A 47 16.40 8.75 -7.51
CA ILE A 47 15.52 9.83 -7.91
C ILE A 47 15.86 10.21 -9.35
N GLU A 48 14.90 10.05 -10.26
CA GLU A 48 14.99 10.45 -11.66
C GLU A 48 13.86 11.45 -11.96
N ASP A 49 14.19 12.65 -12.40
CA ASP A 49 13.23 13.71 -12.72
C ASP A 49 12.15 13.94 -11.64
N GLY A 50 12.58 13.93 -10.36
CA GLY A 50 11.70 14.10 -9.22
C GLY A 50 10.80 12.88 -8.93
N THR A 51 11.09 11.73 -9.50
CA THR A 51 10.39 10.47 -9.24
C THR A 51 11.30 9.42 -8.60
N LEU A 52 10.75 8.62 -7.73
CA LEU A 52 11.41 7.49 -7.09
C LEU A 52 11.27 6.26 -7.98
N THR A 53 12.38 5.64 -8.35
CA THR A 53 12.39 4.48 -9.26
C THR A 53 13.46 3.48 -8.87
N PRO A 54 13.19 2.14 -8.98
CA PRO A 54 14.21 1.12 -8.77
C PRO A 54 15.11 0.98 -10.00
N ASP A 55 16.37 0.61 -9.78
CA ASP A 55 17.31 0.23 -10.83
C ASP A 55 17.36 -1.30 -11.09
N GLY A 56 16.49 -2.04 -10.42
CA GLY A 56 16.42 -3.50 -10.51
C GLY A 56 17.33 -4.25 -9.53
N THR A 57 18.08 -3.53 -8.70
CA THR A 57 18.89 -4.10 -7.61
C THR A 57 18.31 -3.72 -6.25
N GLY A 58 18.91 -4.14 -5.16
CA GLY A 58 18.60 -3.66 -3.80
C GLY A 58 17.36 -4.27 -3.14
N GLY A 59 16.40 -4.78 -3.88
CA GLY A 59 15.13 -5.29 -3.34
C GLY A 59 14.12 -4.18 -3.06
N ASP A 60 13.07 -4.52 -2.32
CA ASP A 60 11.99 -3.60 -1.98
C ASP A 60 12.47 -2.46 -1.08
N LEU A 61 11.84 -1.29 -1.20
CA LEU A 61 12.09 -0.13 -0.35
C LEU A 61 11.02 -0.07 0.74
N VAL A 62 11.42 -0.02 2.02
CA VAL A 62 10.49 -0.03 3.16
C VAL A 62 10.63 1.22 4.02
N THR A 63 9.53 1.69 4.60
CA THR A 63 9.57 2.82 5.54
C THR A 63 10.28 2.44 6.83
N ASP A 64 11.04 3.38 7.44
CA ASP A 64 11.65 3.20 8.77
C ASP A 64 10.58 3.12 9.86
N LYS A 65 9.46 3.81 9.68
CA LYS A 65 8.33 3.83 10.60
C LYS A 65 7.31 2.76 10.25
N GLU A 66 6.68 2.18 11.26
CA GLU A 66 5.50 1.33 11.15
C GLU A 66 4.21 2.15 11.32
N TYR A 67 3.14 1.71 10.65
CA TYR A 67 1.82 2.34 10.68
C TYR A 67 0.75 1.31 11.02
N GLU A 68 -0.23 1.70 11.81
CA GLU A 68 -1.37 0.86 12.19
C GLU A 68 -2.63 1.26 11.44
N ASN A 69 -3.12 2.46 11.71
CA ASN A 69 -4.29 3.06 11.07
C ASN A 69 -3.81 4.26 10.25
N PHE A 70 -4.06 4.25 8.96
CA PHE A 70 -3.54 5.27 8.07
C PHE A 70 -4.35 5.41 6.79
N GLU A 71 -4.16 6.53 6.14
CA GLU A 71 -4.48 6.75 4.74
C GLU A 71 -3.17 7.07 4.00
N LEU A 72 -2.86 6.29 2.98
CA LEU A 72 -1.69 6.44 2.13
C LEU A 72 -2.14 6.85 0.73
N GLU A 73 -1.59 7.92 0.19
CA GLU A 73 -1.76 8.32 -1.21
C GLU A 73 -0.42 8.30 -1.93
N PHE A 74 -0.44 7.86 -3.18
CA PHE A 74 0.74 7.83 -4.05
C PHE A 74 0.34 7.97 -5.50
N GLU A 75 1.21 8.59 -6.30
CA GLU A 75 1.09 8.58 -7.75
C GLU A 75 2.13 7.61 -8.31
N PHE A 76 1.69 6.80 -9.27
CA PHE A 76 2.55 5.83 -9.91
C PHE A 76 2.40 5.85 -11.44
N LYS A 77 3.47 5.52 -12.13
CA LYS A 77 3.51 5.28 -13.57
C LYS A 77 4.30 4.01 -13.81
N ILE A 78 3.73 3.12 -14.62
CA ILE A 78 4.37 1.85 -14.95
C ILE A 78 4.57 1.76 -16.46
N PRO A 79 5.73 1.33 -16.97
CA PRO A 79 5.92 1.13 -18.39
C PRO A 79 5.26 -0.16 -18.86
N LYS A 80 5.13 -0.31 -20.18
CA LYS A 80 4.59 -1.52 -20.78
C LYS A 80 5.38 -2.76 -20.33
N GLY A 81 4.66 -3.79 -19.96
CA GLY A 81 5.20 -5.08 -19.57
C GLY A 81 5.75 -5.16 -18.15
N SER A 82 5.60 -4.12 -17.33
CA SER A 82 6.20 -4.08 -16.00
C SER A 82 5.21 -4.37 -14.87
N ASN A 83 5.78 -4.72 -13.71
CA ASN A 83 5.10 -5.07 -12.47
C ASN A 83 5.80 -4.43 -11.27
N SER A 84 5.03 -4.03 -10.29
CA SER A 84 5.42 -3.53 -8.98
C SER A 84 4.25 -3.72 -8.01
N GLY A 85 4.35 -3.21 -6.79
CA GLY A 85 3.29 -3.23 -5.80
C GLY A 85 3.57 -2.26 -4.65
N VAL A 86 2.52 -1.91 -3.92
CA VAL A 86 2.63 -1.22 -2.64
C VAL A 86 2.15 -2.17 -1.56
N VAL A 87 3.10 -2.70 -0.77
CA VAL A 87 2.81 -3.63 0.32
C VAL A 87 2.69 -2.85 1.62
N TYR A 88 1.70 -3.14 2.41
CA TYR A 88 1.50 -2.49 3.71
C TYR A 88 1.38 -3.52 4.83
N LYS A 89 1.54 -3.06 6.08
CA LYS A 89 1.67 -3.95 7.25
C LYS A 89 2.86 -4.93 7.10
N VAL A 90 3.94 -4.51 6.46
CA VAL A 90 5.15 -5.34 6.27
C VAL A 90 5.86 -5.56 7.60
N ILE A 91 6.22 -6.81 7.88
CA ILE A 91 7.11 -7.19 8.97
C ILE A 91 8.53 -7.27 8.40
N ASP A 92 9.40 -6.37 8.86
CA ASP A 92 10.81 -6.40 8.50
C ASP A 92 11.57 -7.31 9.48
N SER A 93 11.73 -8.57 9.06
CA SER A 93 12.39 -9.61 9.85
C SER A 93 13.30 -10.46 8.95
N PRO A 94 14.52 -10.79 9.39
CA PRO A 94 15.45 -11.65 8.63
C PRO A 94 14.85 -13.00 8.22
N ASP A 95 13.86 -13.49 8.97
CA ASP A 95 13.20 -14.79 8.71
C ASP A 95 12.17 -14.72 7.57
N ILE A 96 11.78 -13.51 7.13
CA ILE A 96 10.77 -13.32 6.10
C ILE A 96 11.44 -12.83 4.81
N LYS A 97 11.57 -13.70 3.82
CA LYS A 97 12.39 -13.47 2.62
C LYS A 97 11.94 -12.29 1.73
N SER A 98 10.66 -11.91 1.77
CA SER A 98 10.10 -10.87 0.91
C SER A 98 8.95 -10.16 1.60
N THR A 99 8.77 -8.88 1.31
CA THR A 99 7.76 -8.00 1.93
C THR A 99 6.33 -8.53 1.77
N TYR A 100 5.98 -9.01 0.57
CA TYR A 100 4.66 -9.55 0.23
C TYR A 100 4.28 -10.84 1.00
N LEU A 101 5.25 -11.49 1.64
CA LEU A 101 4.97 -12.66 2.49
C LEU A 101 4.42 -12.30 3.86
N SER A 102 4.46 -11.03 4.25
CA SER A 102 4.02 -10.59 5.58
C SER A 102 2.86 -9.62 5.59
N GLY A 103 2.53 -8.99 4.46
CA GLY A 103 1.47 -7.99 4.39
C GLY A 103 0.68 -8.01 3.10
N PRO A 104 -0.51 -7.36 3.08
CA PRO A 104 -1.31 -7.21 1.88
C PRO A 104 -0.61 -6.33 0.84
N GLU A 105 -0.81 -6.65 -0.43
CA GLU A 105 -0.24 -5.93 -1.55
C GLU A 105 -1.33 -5.24 -2.38
N TYR A 106 -1.23 -3.91 -2.52
CA TYR A 106 -1.93 -3.15 -3.56
C TYR A 106 -1.17 -3.33 -4.86
N GLN A 107 -1.74 -4.05 -5.82
CA GLN A 107 -1.08 -4.38 -7.09
C GLN A 107 -0.88 -3.16 -7.98
N VAL A 108 0.30 -3.07 -8.60
CA VAL A 108 0.69 -2.08 -9.62
C VAL A 108 1.31 -2.81 -10.80
N ILE A 109 0.58 -2.96 -11.92
CA ILE A 109 1.00 -3.79 -13.05
C ILE A 109 0.50 -3.20 -14.37
N ASP A 110 1.11 -3.53 -15.49
CA ASP A 110 0.52 -3.31 -16.81
C ASP A 110 -0.60 -4.33 -17.06
N ASP A 111 -1.84 -3.93 -16.77
CA ASP A 111 -3.03 -4.79 -16.80
C ASP A 111 -3.25 -5.50 -18.15
N ASN A 112 -2.76 -4.92 -19.24
CA ASN A 112 -3.03 -5.41 -20.61
C ASN A 112 -1.79 -5.91 -21.34
N GLY A 113 -0.60 -5.73 -20.80
CA GLY A 113 0.63 -6.01 -21.51
C GLY A 113 1.74 -6.59 -20.67
N TYR A 114 1.43 -7.11 -19.48
CA TYR A 114 2.45 -7.66 -18.59
C TYR A 114 3.21 -8.82 -19.25
N ILE A 115 4.54 -8.71 -19.22
CA ILE A 115 5.47 -9.71 -19.78
C ILE A 115 6.31 -10.24 -18.62
N ASP A 116 6.26 -11.53 -18.39
CA ASP A 116 7.04 -12.17 -17.33
C ASP A 116 8.56 -12.11 -17.58
N PRO A 117 9.40 -12.45 -16.60
CA PRO A 117 10.85 -12.45 -16.78
C PRO A 117 11.38 -13.34 -17.91
N SER A 118 10.59 -14.31 -18.40
CA SER A 118 10.94 -15.13 -19.56
C SER A 118 10.65 -14.46 -20.91
N GLY A 119 9.95 -13.30 -20.89
CA GLY A 119 9.53 -12.57 -22.09
C GLY A 119 8.17 -12.98 -22.63
N LYS A 120 7.40 -13.76 -21.87
CA LYS A 120 6.06 -14.22 -22.25
C LYS A 120 4.99 -13.23 -21.78
N LEU A 121 4.08 -12.87 -22.70
CA LEU A 121 2.86 -12.14 -22.35
C LEU A 121 1.99 -13.04 -21.47
N ILE A 122 1.58 -12.50 -20.31
CA ILE A 122 0.76 -13.20 -19.33
C ILE A 122 -0.68 -12.71 -19.41
N ASP A 123 -1.61 -13.63 -19.49
CA ASP A 123 -3.03 -13.37 -19.27
C ASP A 123 -3.27 -13.31 -17.74
N LEU A 124 -3.43 -12.09 -17.24
CA LEU A 124 -3.56 -11.84 -15.81
C LEU A 124 -4.92 -12.30 -15.30
N LYS A 125 -4.92 -12.99 -14.16
CA LYS A 125 -6.14 -13.25 -13.42
C LYS A 125 -6.68 -11.95 -12.81
N ASP A 126 -7.97 -11.88 -12.57
CA ASP A 126 -8.61 -10.70 -11.97
C ASP A 126 -7.96 -10.24 -10.66
N VAL A 127 -7.52 -11.19 -9.82
CA VAL A 127 -6.83 -10.91 -8.54
C VAL A 127 -5.39 -10.40 -8.69
N GLN A 128 -4.92 -10.24 -9.93
CA GLN A 128 -3.58 -9.73 -10.27
C GLN A 128 -3.63 -8.36 -10.94
N LEU A 129 -4.81 -7.78 -11.17
CA LEU A 129 -4.98 -6.49 -11.82
C LEU A 129 -4.63 -5.33 -10.87
N THR A 130 -4.27 -4.18 -11.44
CA THR A 130 -3.95 -2.96 -10.70
C THR A 130 -5.05 -2.59 -9.70
N GLY A 131 -4.66 -2.33 -8.46
CA GLY A 131 -5.56 -2.01 -7.34
C GLY A 131 -6.12 -3.23 -6.62
N ALA A 132 -5.92 -4.47 -7.11
CA ALA A 132 -6.28 -5.69 -6.39
C ALA A 132 -5.61 -5.74 -5.01
N ASN A 133 -6.25 -6.44 -4.04
CA ASN A 133 -5.51 -7.08 -2.98
C ASN A 133 -4.94 -8.38 -3.58
N TYR A 134 -3.66 -8.33 -3.95
CA TYR A 134 -3.01 -9.33 -4.82
C TYR A 134 -3.23 -10.76 -4.34
N ASP A 135 -3.63 -11.65 -5.29
CA ASP A 135 -3.96 -13.06 -5.08
C ASP A 135 -5.08 -13.34 -4.06
N MET A 136 -5.76 -12.29 -3.58
CA MET A 136 -6.81 -12.37 -2.56
C MET A 136 -8.16 -11.88 -3.09
N GLN A 137 -8.23 -10.64 -3.57
CA GLN A 137 -9.47 -10.01 -3.99
C GLN A 137 -9.26 -9.15 -5.23
N PRO A 138 -10.05 -9.37 -6.31
CA PRO A 138 -9.96 -8.58 -7.52
C PRO A 138 -10.50 -7.16 -7.32
N PRO A 139 -10.07 -6.17 -8.13
CA PRO A 139 -10.69 -4.86 -8.14
C PRO A 139 -12.12 -4.92 -8.70
N SER A 140 -13.03 -4.17 -8.09
CA SER A 140 -14.41 -3.99 -8.56
C SER A 140 -14.85 -2.53 -8.35
N PRO A 141 -15.07 -1.74 -9.42
CA PRO A 141 -14.96 -2.11 -10.84
C PRO A 141 -13.50 -2.32 -11.31
N LYS A 142 -13.33 -3.10 -12.38
CA LYS A 142 -12.07 -3.28 -13.10
C LYS A 142 -11.82 -2.13 -14.08
N GLY A 143 -10.55 -2.02 -14.59
CA GLY A 143 -10.20 -1.06 -15.64
C GLY A 143 -10.19 0.39 -15.19
N MET A 144 -9.94 0.64 -13.90
CA MET A 144 -9.85 2.00 -13.37
C MET A 144 -8.44 2.59 -13.52
N SER A 145 -7.43 1.77 -13.85
CA SER A 145 -6.09 2.20 -14.20
C SER A 145 -6.05 2.80 -15.61
N LYS A 146 -5.24 3.83 -15.80
CA LYS A 146 -4.87 4.35 -17.11
C LYS A 146 -3.83 3.41 -17.75
N PRO A 147 -3.68 3.44 -19.08
CA PRO A 147 -2.70 2.63 -19.80
C PRO A 147 -1.27 2.80 -19.28
N ALA A 148 -0.42 1.79 -19.54
CA ALA A 148 1.00 1.86 -19.27
C ALA A 148 1.62 3.12 -19.90
N GLY A 149 2.52 3.78 -19.15
CA GLY A 149 3.12 5.07 -19.50
C GLY A 149 2.38 6.29 -18.97
N GLU A 150 1.16 6.16 -18.46
CA GLU A 150 0.38 7.25 -17.88
C GLU A 150 0.44 7.25 -16.33
N TRP A 151 0.32 8.45 -15.74
CA TRP A 151 0.26 8.62 -14.29
C TRP A 151 -1.10 8.21 -13.74
N ASN A 152 -1.08 7.34 -12.74
CA ASN A 152 -2.22 6.90 -11.94
C ASN A 152 -2.09 7.38 -10.50
N LYS A 153 -3.21 7.52 -9.80
CA LYS A 153 -3.26 7.78 -8.37
C LYS A 153 -3.78 6.56 -7.63
N GLY A 154 -2.96 6.00 -6.75
CA GLY A 154 -3.35 4.97 -5.79
C GLY A 154 -3.67 5.58 -4.43
N ARG A 155 -4.61 4.96 -3.71
CA ARG A 155 -4.90 5.29 -2.31
C ARG A 155 -5.27 4.03 -1.56
N ILE A 156 -4.70 3.88 -0.37
CA ILE A 156 -4.99 2.80 0.57
C ILE A 156 -5.47 3.43 1.87
N VAL A 157 -6.60 2.95 2.39
CA VAL A 157 -7.12 3.33 3.71
C VAL A 157 -7.11 2.10 4.59
N VAL A 158 -6.51 2.21 5.77
CA VAL A 158 -6.56 1.21 6.82
C VAL A 158 -7.07 1.90 8.08
N ASN A 159 -8.30 1.62 8.47
CA ASN A 159 -8.90 2.20 9.67
C ASN A 159 -9.39 1.07 10.58
N LYS A 160 -8.69 0.84 11.69
CA LYS A 160 -8.79 -0.36 12.51
C LYS A 160 -8.47 -1.59 11.63
N ASN A 161 -9.41 -2.47 11.37
CA ASN A 161 -9.22 -3.62 10.49
C ASN A 161 -9.88 -3.43 9.12
N HIS A 162 -10.61 -2.32 8.91
CA HIS A 162 -11.25 -2.03 7.63
C HIS A 162 -10.24 -1.49 6.63
N VAL A 163 -10.16 -2.12 5.47
CA VAL A 163 -9.20 -1.79 4.41
C VAL A 163 -9.94 -1.45 3.12
N GLU A 164 -9.53 -0.37 2.48
CA GLU A 164 -10.04 0.05 1.17
C GLU A 164 -8.89 0.37 0.22
N HIS A 165 -9.00 -0.04 -1.04
CA HIS A 165 -8.12 0.40 -2.13
C HIS A 165 -8.88 1.27 -3.12
N PHE A 166 -8.20 2.29 -3.63
CA PHE A 166 -8.74 3.19 -4.65
C PHE A 166 -7.75 3.33 -5.80
N VAL A 167 -8.27 3.33 -7.02
CA VAL A 167 -7.54 3.65 -8.26
C VAL A 167 -8.19 4.88 -8.89
N ASN A 168 -7.42 5.95 -9.11
CA ASN A 168 -7.88 7.20 -9.72
C ASN A 168 -9.16 7.77 -9.07
N GLY A 169 -9.24 7.68 -7.72
CA GLY A 169 -10.36 8.16 -6.93
C GLY A 169 -11.55 7.19 -6.82
N LYS A 170 -11.56 6.08 -7.54
CA LYS A 170 -12.61 5.06 -7.46
C LYS A 170 -12.22 3.96 -6.48
N LYS A 171 -13.06 3.67 -5.48
CA LYS A 171 -12.89 2.50 -4.61
C LYS A 171 -13.05 1.23 -5.45
N VAL A 172 -12.07 0.32 -5.35
CA VAL A 172 -12.00 -0.91 -6.12
C VAL A 172 -11.89 -2.17 -5.28
N VAL A 173 -11.41 -2.06 -4.04
CA VAL A 173 -11.31 -3.17 -3.08
C VAL A 173 -11.78 -2.69 -1.71
N GLU A 174 -12.43 -3.57 -0.96
CA GLU A 174 -12.85 -3.34 0.42
C GLU A 174 -12.91 -4.67 1.17
N TYR A 175 -12.32 -4.75 2.36
CA TYR A 175 -12.37 -5.96 3.20
C TYR A 175 -12.01 -5.65 4.65
N ASP A 176 -12.36 -6.57 5.55
CA ASP A 176 -11.98 -6.50 6.96
C ASP A 176 -10.81 -7.47 7.23
N TYR A 177 -9.62 -6.90 7.42
CA TYR A 177 -8.36 -7.62 7.69
C TYR A 177 -8.47 -8.43 8.99
N GLY A 178 -8.11 -9.72 8.94
CA GLY A 178 -8.18 -10.63 10.07
C GLY A 178 -9.58 -11.20 10.36
N SER A 179 -10.62 -10.81 9.59
CA SER A 179 -11.96 -11.41 9.69
C SER A 179 -11.97 -12.87 9.23
N ASP A 180 -13.04 -13.60 9.55
CA ASP A 180 -13.18 -14.99 9.07
C ASP A 180 -13.30 -15.07 7.55
N ALA A 181 -13.93 -14.07 6.92
CA ALA A 181 -13.97 -13.96 5.46
C ALA A 181 -12.57 -13.77 4.87
N TRP A 182 -11.76 -12.88 5.47
CA TRP A 182 -10.37 -12.69 5.06
C TRP A 182 -9.53 -13.96 5.27
N LYS A 183 -9.64 -14.64 6.43
CA LYS A 183 -8.96 -15.93 6.69
C LYS A 183 -9.31 -16.99 5.66
N ALA A 184 -10.59 -17.05 5.25
CA ALA A 184 -11.04 -17.97 4.21
C ALA A 184 -10.44 -17.65 2.82
N MET A 185 -10.20 -16.37 2.50
CA MET A 185 -9.47 -15.97 1.29
C MET A 185 -7.99 -16.37 1.38
N VAL A 186 -7.32 -16.07 2.50
CA VAL A 186 -5.91 -16.46 2.72
C VAL A 186 -5.71 -17.95 2.54
N ALA A 187 -6.58 -18.75 3.14
CA ALA A 187 -6.47 -20.22 3.07
C ALA A 187 -6.54 -20.79 1.63
N LYS A 188 -7.12 -20.02 0.68
CA LYS A 188 -7.23 -20.39 -0.75
C LYS A 188 -6.16 -19.76 -1.62
N SER A 189 -5.36 -18.85 -1.08
CA SER A 189 -4.31 -18.11 -1.78
C SER A 189 -2.93 -18.77 -1.63
N LYS A 190 -1.93 -18.27 -2.35
CA LYS A 190 -0.52 -18.66 -2.16
C LYS A 190 0.01 -18.31 -0.76
N PHE A 191 -0.70 -17.51 0.02
CA PHE A 191 -0.28 -17.02 1.34
C PHE A 191 -0.75 -17.91 2.50
N ALA A 192 -1.42 -19.03 2.24
CA ALA A 192 -1.99 -19.91 3.30
C ALA A 192 -0.98 -20.30 4.39
N ASN A 193 0.30 -20.46 4.04
CA ASN A 193 1.38 -20.83 4.95
C ASN A 193 2.41 -19.70 5.16
N ALA A 194 2.12 -18.49 4.73
CA ALA A 194 3.00 -17.33 4.89
C ALA A 194 2.70 -16.59 6.21
N PRO A 195 3.65 -15.79 6.74
CA PRO A 195 3.40 -14.90 7.88
C PRO A 195 2.18 -13.98 7.68
N TYR A 196 1.86 -13.62 6.44
CA TYR A 196 0.65 -12.88 6.07
C TYR A 196 -0.64 -13.54 6.59
N ALA A 197 -0.69 -14.86 6.71
CA ALA A 197 -1.86 -15.56 7.26
C ALA A 197 -2.14 -15.22 8.74
N GLN A 198 -1.20 -14.62 9.43
CA GLN A 198 -1.34 -14.12 10.81
C GLN A 198 -1.61 -12.61 10.76
N ALA A 199 -2.87 -12.21 10.97
CA ALA A 199 -3.21 -10.79 11.03
C ALA A 199 -2.46 -10.10 12.17
N HIS A 200 -1.86 -8.94 11.88
CA HIS A 200 -1.14 -8.13 12.86
C HIS A 200 -1.53 -6.64 12.75
N ALA A 201 -1.41 -5.90 13.86
CA ALA A 201 -1.97 -4.56 13.95
C ALA A 201 -1.23 -3.55 13.07
N LYS A 202 0.12 -3.52 13.14
CA LYS A 202 0.96 -2.51 12.49
C LYS A 202 2.05 -3.14 11.65
N GLY A 203 2.63 -2.35 10.76
CA GLY A 203 3.78 -2.73 9.96
C GLY A 203 4.24 -1.59 9.06
N ARG A 204 5.31 -1.83 8.30
CA ARG A 204 5.89 -0.86 7.38
C ARG A 204 5.11 -0.80 6.07
N ILE A 205 5.35 0.27 5.30
CA ILE A 205 4.94 0.38 3.90
C ILE A 205 6.14 0.00 3.05
N ALA A 206 5.91 -0.81 2.00
CA ALA A 206 6.95 -1.16 1.04
C ALA A 206 6.55 -0.79 -0.39
N LEU A 207 7.53 -0.37 -1.18
CA LEU A 207 7.44 -0.25 -2.63
C LEU A 207 8.21 -1.42 -3.23
N GLN A 208 7.54 -2.21 -4.08
CA GLN A 208 8.13 -3.43 -4.60
C GLN A 208 9.08 -3.14 -5.78
N ASN A 209 10.27 -3.74 -5.73
CA ASN A 209 11.21 -3.87 -6.83
C ASN A 209 11.15 -5.30 -7.36
N HIS A 210 10.20 -5.57 -8.28
CA HIS A 210 9.82 -6.91 -8.66
C HIS A 210 10.93 -7.66 -9.42
N SER A 211 11.58 -7.02 -10.36
CA SER A 211 12.71 -7.63 -11.10
C SER A 211 13.62 -6.58 -11.75
N PRO A 212 14.87 -6.97 -12.11
CA PRO A 212 15.83 -6.05 -12.74
C PRO A 212 15.38 -5.46 -14.09
N ARG A 213 14.38 -6.06 -14.74
CA ARG A 213 13.87 -5.60 -16.04
C ARG A 213 12.63 -4.72 -15.93
N GLU A 214 12.03 -4.69 -14.75
CA GLU A 214 10.76 -3.99 -14.51
C GLU A 214 11.04 -2.66 -13.82
N ARG A 215 10.35 -1.64 -14.29
CA ARG A 215 10.47 -0.30 -13.75
C ARG A 215 9.11 0.21 -13.30
N VAL A 216 9.16 1.10 -12.35
CA VAL A 216 8.01 1.88 -11.88
C VAL A 216 8.53 3.24 -11.48
N TRP A 217 7.71 4.26 -11.63
CA TRP A 217 7.99 5.60 -11.10
C TRP A 217 6.91 5.96 -10.10
N TYR A 218 7.35 6.37 -8.92
CA TYR A 218 6.47 6.91 -7.88
C TYR A 218 6.77 8.39 -7.66
N LYS A 219 5.74 9.17 -7.39
CA LYS A 219 5.87 10.56 -6.93
C LYS A 219 4.78 10.88 -5.93
N THR A 220 4.98 11.94 -5.12
CA THR A 220 3.97 12.44 -4.17
C THR A 220 3.43 11.32 -3.28
N ILE A 221 4.33 10.64 -2.57
CA ILE A 221 3.93 9.62 -1.59
C ILE A 221 3.66 10.33 -0.26
N GLN A 222 2.44 10.28 0.23
CA GLN A 222 2.06 10.91 1.49
C GLN A 222 1.16 10.02 2.33
N ILE A 223 1.28 10.13 3.64
CA ILE A 223 0.52 9.35 4.61
C ILE A 223 -0.07 10.25 5.68
N ARG A 224 -1.24 9.89 6.20
CA ARG A 224 -1.77 10.42 7.45
C ARG A 224 -2.21 9.29 8.36
N GLU A 225 -1.88 9.40 9.64
CA GLU A 225 -2.34 8.45 10.65
C GLU A 225 -3.78 8.82 11.06
N LEU A 226 -4.65 7.81 11.25
CA LEU A 226 -6.07 7.94 11.53
C LEU A 226 -6.39 7.68 13.01
#